data_504cf66780b9df3b19a888d7c177f7e2
#
_entry.id   504cf66780b9df3b19a888d7c177f7e2
#
_cell.length_a   1.000
_cell.length_b   1.000
_cell.length_c   1.000
_cell.angle_alpha   90.00
_cell.angle_beta   90.00
_cell.angle_gamma   90.00
#
_symmetry.space_group_name_H-M   'P 1'
#
loop_
_entity.id
_entity.type
_entity.pdbx_description
1 polymer ?
#
loop_
_entity_poly.entity_id
_entity_poly.type
_entity_poly.pdbx_seq_one_letter_code
_entity_poly.pdbx_strand_id
1 'polypeptide(L)'
;MVRAQDMKPPPNPGRNQMKPIFPSLIAAFTVAKKARFVGMLIFAVGFIATPMLVPNVGNAQDARVAKSMTALKDQTAKLGAPKIDGRDPVGGRDAPALYFGSTKMNNNFTVVDEVAKEDGQGMAATLFAKDGDEYIRVATNVPKPDGSGRAIGTVLSDPAHESIQAGKAYYGKAPILGTPYVTGYEPIKDASGAIIGAYFVGYSQDDLKAKVEGRLAYAKTLLGITDDEAAAWKAYEDVSRANVQSLRAAQWAMTDAERLGSPIDRMHAQTGMMQARLDAMKALQPATEALYKALTPSQRERADTVILLLGSSGGVEF
;
A
#
# COMPACT_ATOMS: atom_id res chain seq x y z
N MET A 1 -31.04 -60.54 -12.70
CA MET A 1 -31.68 -59.98 -13.92
C MET A 1 -33.03 -59.37 -13.50
N VAL A 2 -33.04 -58.06 -13.13
CA VAL A 2 -34.27 -57.29 -13.04
C VAL A 2 -33.94 -55.91 -13.59
N ARG A 3 -34.73 -55.47 -14.58
CA ARG A 3 -34.56 -54.25 -15.41
C ARG A 3 -34.79 -52.99 -14.61
N ALA A 4 -33.89 -52.04 -14.78
CA ALA A 4 -34.10 -50.63 -14.50
C ALA A 4 -35.05 -50.07 -15.61
N GLN A 5 -36.23 -49.65 -15.27
CA GLN A 5 -37.07 -48.74 -16.05
C GLN A 5 -38.02 -48.02 -15.09
N ASP A 6 -38.20 -46.72 -15.38
CA ASP A 6 -39.27 -45.84 -14.89
C ASP A 6 -39.08 -45.20 -13.49
N MET A 7 -38.21 -44.17 -13.44
CA MET A 7 -38.41 -43.05 -12.51
C MET A 7 -38.62 -41.75 -13.30
N LYS A 8 -39.87 -41.31 -13.30
CA LYS A 8 -40.33 -40.04 -13.82
C LYS A 8 -39.86 -38.91 -12.90
N PRO A 9 -39.27 -37.82 -13.42
CA PRO A 9 -38.85 -36.70 -12.57
C PRO A 9 -40.06 -35.93 -11.99
N PRO A 10 -39.94 -35.37 -10.78
CA PRO A 10 -41.00 -34.60 -10.15
C PRO A 10 -41.19 -33.23 -10.84
N PRO A 11 -42.41 -32.67 -10.76
CA PRO A 11 -42.76 -31.44 -11.44
C PRO A 11 -42.11 -30.21 -10.80
N ASN A 12 -41.69 -29.30 -11.66
CA ASN A 12 -41.08 -28.01 -11.37
C ASN A 12 -42.11 -27.07 -10.72
N PRO A 13 -41.90 -26.53 -9.50
CA PRO A 13 -42.80 -25.54 -8.93
C PRO A 13 -42.52 -24.16 -9.55
N GLY A 14 -43.61 -23.56 -9.98
CA GLY A 14 -43.70 -22.36 -10.80
C GLY A 14 -42.86 -21.15 -10.37
N ARG A 15 -42.41 -20.45 -11.41
CA ARG A 15 -41.86 -19.09 -11.36
C ARG A 15 -42.94 -18.13 -10.81
N ASN A 16 -42.79 -17.73 -9.56
CA ASN A 16 -43.47 -16.53 -9.07
C ASN A 16 -42.70 -15.28 -9.57
N GLN A 17 -43.34 -14.64 -10.55
CA GLN A 17 -42.92 -13.29 -10.99
C GLN A 17 -43.34 -12.28 -9.93
N MET A 18 -42.37 -11.76 -9.18
CA MET A 18 -42.58 -10.55 -8.38
C MET A 18 -42.59 -9.34 -9.30
N LYS A 19 -43.74 -8.69 -9.39
CA LYS A 19 -43.93 -7.38 -10.01
C LYS A 19 -43.27 -6.32 -9.14
N PRO A 20 -42.55 -5.34 -9.71
CA PRO A 20 -42.01 -4.19 -8.93
C PRO A 20 -43.14 -3.22 -8.60
N ILE A 21 -43.33 -2.93 -7.33
CA ILE A 21 -44.17 -1.84 -6.84
C ILE A 21 -43.30 -0.62 -6.62
N PHE A 22 -43.30 0.27 -7.57
CA PHE A 22 -42.93 1.68 -7.35
C PHE A 22 -43.92 2.56 -8.07
N PRO A 23 -44.66 3.43 -7.36
CA PRO A 23 -45.52 4.42 -8.00
C PRO A 23 -44.67 5.64 -8.40
N SER A 24 -44.72 5.97 -9.68
CA SER A 24 -44.25 7.21 -10.24
C SER A 24 -45.10 8.38 -9.73
N LEU A 25 -44.49 9.38 -9.10
CA LEU A 25 -45.13 10.65 -8.86
C LEU A 25 -44.50 11.69 -9.78
N ILE A 26 -45.12 11.86 -10.95
CA ILE A 26 -44.95 13.06 -11.77
C ILE A 26 -46.16 13.95 -11.41
N ALA A 27 -45.93 15.04 -10.71
CA ALA A 27 -46.88 16.13 -10.55
C ALA A 27 -46.36 17.33 -11.27
N ALA A 28 -47.01 17.63 -12.37
CA ALA A 28 -46.88 18.85 -13.11
C ALA A 28 -47.41 20.04 -12.28
N PHE A 29 -46.63 21.11 -12.18
CA PHE A 29 -47.16 22.44 -11.83
C PHE A 29 -46.89 23.39 -12.94
N THR A 30 -47.96 23.60 -13.74
CA THR A 30 -48.08 24.74 -14.65
C THR A 30 -48.96 25.76 -13.95
N VAL A 31 -48.44 26.91 -13.61
CA VAL A 31 -49.25 28.12 -13.42
C VAL A 31 -48.52 29.34 -14.00
N ALA A 32 -49.23 30.04 -14.79
CA ALA A 32 -48.84 31.14 -15.62
C ALA A 32 -48.97 32.52 -14.94
N LYS A 33 -48.17 33.49 -15.45
CA LYS A 33 -48.42 34.92 -15.68
C LYS A 33 -48.60 35.85 -14.47
N LYS A 34 -47.72 36.81 -14.29
CA LYS A 34 -47.84 38.18 -14.80
C LYS A 34 -46.65 39.06 -14.39
N ALA A 35 -46.23 39.82 -15.34
CA ALA A 35 -45.14 40.78 -15.31
C ALA A 35 -45.32 41.91 -14.30
N ARG A 36 -44.23 42.44 -13.74
CA ARG A 36 -43.99 43.86 -13.52
C ARG A 36 -42.49 44.15 -13.57
N PHE A 37 -42.10 44.93 -14.54
CA PHE A 37 -40.81 45.58 -14.70
C PHE A 37 -40.55 46.49 -13.50
N VAL A 38 -39.46 46.29 -12.80
CA VAL A 38 -38.72 47.35 -12.10
C VAL A 38 -37.27 47.08 -12.35
N GLY A 39 -36.62 48.02 -13.00
CA GLY A 39 -35.21 47.93 -13.33
C GLY A 39 -34.35 47.99 -12.09
N MET A 40 -33.42 47.03 -11.99
CA MET A 40 -32.32 47.09 -11.06
C MET A 40 -31.05 46.75 -11.85
N LEU A 41 -30.24 47.79 -12.02
CA LEU A 41 -28.90 47.72 -12.61
C LEU A 41 -28.06 46.81 -11.72
N ILE A 42 -27.84 45.55 -12.12
CA ILE A 42 -26.88 44.68 -11.47
C ILE A 42 -25.56 44.85 -12.22
N PHE A 43 -24.60 45.49 -11.57
CA PHE A 43 -23.19 45.44 -11.96
C PHE A 43 -22.74 44.01 -11.98
N ALA A 44 -22.59 43.44 -13.16
CA ALA A 44 -21.89 42.18 -13.35
C ALA A 44 -20.39 42.43 -13.10
N VAL A 45 -19.95 42.28 -11.88
CA VAL A 45 -18.52 42.06 -11.59
C VAL A 45 -18.18 40.69 -12.17
N GLY A 46 -17.62 40.70 -13.37
CA GLY A 46 -17.05 39.52 -13.98
C GLY A 46 -15.91 38.99 -13.10
N PHE A 47 -16.22 37.97 -12.31
CA PHE A 47 -15.20 37.13 -11.72
C PHE A 47 -14.59 36.32 -12.87
N ILE A 48 -13.51 36.85 -13.45
CA ILE A 48 -12.61 36.04 -14.27
C ILE A 48 -11.98 35.07 -13.31
N ALA A 49 -12.57 33.87 -13.18
CA ALA A 49 -11.92 32.71 -12.58
C ALA A 49 -10.73 32.38 -13.47
N THR A 50 -9.58 32.97 -13.19
CA THR A 50 -8.33 32.42 -13.67
C THR A 50 -8.26 30.99 -13.11
N PRO A 51 -8.17 29.96 -13.98
CA PRO A 51 -7.91 28.64 -13.48
C PRO A 51 -6.55 28.72 -12.78
N MET A 52 -6.56 28.69 -11.44
CA MET A 52 -5.34 28.34 -10.70
C MET A 52 -4.92 27.00 -11.26
N LEU A 53 -3.82 27.02 -12.01
CA LEU A 53 -3.10 25.82 -12.42
C LEU A 53 -2.59 25.18 -11.12
N VAL A 54 -3.43 24.35 -10.49
CA VAL A 54 -2.98 23.46 -9.42
C VAL A 54 -2.00 22.53 -10.12
N PRO A 55 -0.70 22.56 -9.81
CA PRO A 55 0.23 21.66 -10.44
C PRO A 55 -0.30 20.24 -10.19
N ASN A 56 -0.48 19.50 -11.27
CA ASN A 56 -0.96 18.12 -11.18
C ASN A 56 0.08 17.33 -10.37
N VAL A 57 -0.24 17.04 -9.12
CA VAL A 57 0.66 16.36 -8.18
C VAL A 57 1.16 15.03 -8.76
N GLY A 58 0.36 14.37 -9.60
CA GLY A 58 0.76 13.19 -10.37
C GLY A 58 1.96 13.45 -11.28
N ASN A 59 1.95 14.53 -12.07
CA ASN A 59 3.05 14.84 -12.99
C ASN A 59 4.37 15.17 -12.26
N ALA A 60 4.31 15.77 -11.07
CA ALA A 60 5.50 16.06 -10.27
C ALA A 60 6.11 14.79 -9.67
N GLN A 61 5.29 13.84 -9.23
CA GLN A 61 5.76 12.54 -8.73
C GLN A 61 6.35 11.68 -9.86
N ASP A 62 5.73 11.67 -11.02
CA ASP A 62 6.22 10.94 -12.20
C ASP A 62 7.58 11.50 -12.66
N ALA A 63 7.76 12.81 -12.69
CA ALA A 63 9.03 13.47 -13.01
C ALA A 63 10.12 13.14 -11.97
N ARG A 64 9.75 13.04 -10.69
CA ARG A 64 10.65 12.66 -9.61
C ARG A 64 11.11 11.21 -9.75
N VAL A 65 10.19 10.28 -10.05
CA VAL A 65 10.50 8.87 -10.30
C VAL A 65 11.47 8.71 -11.49
N ALA A 66 11.22 9.42 -12.60
CA ALA A 66 12.09 9.39 -13.77
C ALA A 66 13.50 9.92 -13.48
N LYS A 67 13.61 10.99 -12.69
CA LYS A 67 14.90 11.54 -12.24
C LYS A 67 15.67 10.51 -11.39
N SER A 68 15.01 9.87 -10.42
CA SER A 68 15.64 8.86 -9.56
C SER A 68 16.05 7.61 -10.34
N MET A 69 15.27 7.21 -11.36
CA MET A 69 15.65 6.13 -12.27
C MET A 69 16.93 6.47 -13.03
N THR A 70 17.03 7.68 -13.54
CA THR A 70 18.26 8.16 -14.20
C THR A 70 19.45 8.11 -13.24
N ALA A 71 19.28 8.62 -12.02
CA ALA A 71 20.36 8.61 -11.00
C ALA A 71 20.81 7.17 -10.67
N LEU A 72 19.88 6.23 -10.49
CA LEU A 72 20.20 4.82 -10.22
C LEU A 72 20.99 4.18 -11.37
N LYS A 73 20.58 4.44 -12.61
CA LYS A 73 21.27 3.96 -13.81
C LYS A 73 22.67 4.58 -13.95
N ASP A 74 22.80 5.87 -13.71
CA ASP A 74 24.08 6.57 -13.80
C ASP A 74 25.06 6.07 -12.75
N GLN A 75 24.61 5.85 -11.49
CA GLN A 75 25.46 5.28 -10.46
C GLN A 75 25.93 3.86 -10.79
N THR A 76 25.04 3.02 -11.30
CA THR A 76 25.43 1.66 -11.72
C THR A 76 26.31 1.66 -12.97
N ALA A 77 26.09 2.56 -13.92
CA ALA A 77 26.90 2.68 -15.15
C ALA A 77 28.35 3.06 -14.85
N LYS A 78 28.61 3.87 -13.80
CA LYS A 78 29.98 4.19 -13.36
C LYS A 78 30.78 2.97 -12.91
N LEU A 79 30.11 1.90 -12.47
CA LEU A 79 30.73 0.64 -12.04
C LEU A 79 31.10 -0.25 -13.23
N GLY A 80 30.46 -0.07 -14.40
CA GLY A 80 30.71 -0.80 -15.63
C GLY A 80 29.49 -1.50 -16.20
N ALA A 81 29.68 -2.30 -17.25
CA ALA A 81 28.60 -3.02 -17.92
C ALA A 81 27.95 -4.09 -17.01
N PRO A 82 26.63 -4.27 -17.05
CA PRO A 82 25.95 -5.29 -16.25
C PRO A 82 26.18 -6.70 -16.82
N LYS A 83 26.32 -7.66 -15.92
CA LYS A 83 26.42 -9.10 -16.22
C LYS A 83 25.90 -9.96 -15.07
N ILE A 84 25.53 -11.19 -15.39
CA ILE A 84 25.37 -12.27 -14.41
C ILE A 84 26.64 -13.11 -14.41
N ASP A 85 27.17 -13.43 -13.22
CA ASP A 85 28.39 -14.24 -13.09
C ASP A 85 28.29 -15.09 -11.83
N GLY A 86 27.85 -16.36 -11.99
CA GLY A 86 27.61 -17.29 -10.91
C GLY A 86 26.29 -17.04 -10.16
N ARG A 87 26.24 -17.56 -8.95
CA ARG A 87 25.08 -17.44 -8.03
C ARG A 87 25.56 -17.08 -6.63
N ASP A 88 24.65 -16.54 -5.83
CA ASP A 88 24.94 -16.02 -4.48
C ASP A 88 23.70 -16.11 -3.57
N PRO A 89 23.83 -16.47 -2.30
CA PRO A 89 22.68 -16.50 -1.39
C PRO A 89 22.18 -15.09 -1.08
N VAL A 90 20.87 -14.88 -1.28
CA VAL A 90 20.19 -13.59 -1.06
C VAL A 90 18.86 -13.84 -0.36
N GLY A 91 18.72 -13.36 0.89
CA GLY A 91 17.47 -13.47 1.65
C GLY A 91 16.96 -14.91 1.82
N GLY A 92 17.87 -15.87 1.95
CA GLY A 92 17.54 -17.31 2.07
C GLY A 92 17.31 -18.03 0.74
N ARG A 93 17.49 -17.36 -0.41
CA ARG A 93 17.38 -17.94 -1.75
C ARG A 93 18.77 -17.96 -2.42
N ASP A 94 19.03 -18.96 -3.23
CA ASP A 94 20.15 -18.97 -4.17
C ASP A 94 19.71 -18.16 -5.40
N ALA A 95 20.39 -17.06 -5.70
CA ALA A 95 20.02 -16.11 -6.76
C ALA A 95 21.17 -15.89 -7.74
N PRO A 96 20.90 -15.57 -9.02
CA PRO A 96 21.95 -15.16 -9.96
C PRO A 96 22.72 -13.95 -9.41
N ALA A 97 24.04 -14.01 -9.50
CA ALA A 97 24.89 -12.93 -9.01
C ALA A 97 25.00 -11.82 -10.06
N LEU A 98 24.34 -10.69 -9.78
CA LEU A 98 24.35 -9.51 -10.65
C LEU A 98 25.58 -8.66 -10.37
N TYR A 99 26.28 -8.30 -11.42
CA TYR A 99 27.44 -7.41 -11.38
C TYR A 99 27.23 -6.20 -12.29
N PHE A 100 27.86 -5.09 -11.91
CA PHE A 100 28.19 -3.99 -12.80
C PHE A 100 29.73 -3.87 -12.84
N GLY A 101 30.35 -4.13 -14.01
CA GLY A 101 31.78 -4.31 -14.14
C GLY A 101 32.30 -5.45 -13.26
N SER A 102 33.17 -5.11 -12.29
CA SER A 102 33.66 -6.08 -11.29
C SER A 102 32.89 -6.02 -9.95
N THR A 103 31.94 -5.11 -9.79
CA THR A 103 31.24 -4.90 -8.53
C THR A 103 30.00 -5.76 -8.44
N LYS A 104 29.96 -6.68 -7.46
CA LYS A 104 28.79 -7.50 -7.15
C LYS A 104 27.73 -6.67 -6.45
N MET A 105 26.46 -6.82 -6.91
CA MET A 105 25.32 -6.12 -6.36
C MET A 105 24.55 -6.93 -5.30
N ASN A 106 24.62 -8.25 -5.35
CA ASN A 106 23.93 -9.11 -4.37
C ASN A 106 24.41 -8.77 -2.95
N ASN A 107 23.44 -8.41 -2.07
CA ASN A 107 23.70 -7.95 -0.70
C ASN A 107 24.57 -6.68 -0.58
N ASN A 108 24.78 -5.96 -1.68
CA ASN A 108 25.49 -4.66 -1.68
C ASN A 108 24.47 -3.53 -1.82
N PHE A 109 24.36 -2.72 -0.77
CA PHE A 109 23.31 -1.69 -0.70
C PHE A 109 23.84 -0.27 -1.01
N THR A 110 25.14 -0.12 -1.28
CA THR A 110 25.78 1.18 -1.45
C THR A 110 25.06 2.04 -2.49
N VAL A 111 24.85 1.52 -3.69
CA VAL A 111 24.23 2.30 -4.79
C VAL A 111 22.78 2.68 -4.48
N VAL A 112 21.98 1.75 -3.95
CA VAL A 112 20.58 2.02 -3.64
C VAL A 112 20.42 3.00 -2.47
N ASP A 113 21.33 2.98 -1.52
CA ASP A 113 21.33 3.90 -0.37
C ASP A 113 21.81 5.29 -0.77
N GLU A 114 22.84 5.39 -1.61
CA GLU A 114 23.34 6.67 -2.12
C GLU A 114 22.28 7.41 -2.93
N VAL A 115 21.62 6.73 -3.87
CA VAL A 115 20.54 7.33 -4.68
C VAL A 115 19.39 7.77 -3.79
N ALA A 116 19.00 6.95 -2.80
CA ALA A 116 17.94 7.32 -1.86
C ALA A 116 18.32 8.53 -0.99
N LYS A 117 19.58 8.64 -0.61
CA LYS A 117 20.09 9.79 0.19
C LYS A 117 20.10 11.09 -0.61
N GLU A 118 20.50 11.03 -1.89
CA GLU A 118 20.55 12.20 -2.77
C GLU A 118 19.15 12.73 -3.11
N ASP A 119 18.17 11.86 -3.25
CA ASP A 119 16.83 12.26 -3.70
C ASP A 119 15.81 12.51 -2.55
N GLY A 120 16.20 12.22 -1.30
CA GLY A 120 15.49 12.58 -0.07
C GLY A 120 14.52 11.51 0.45
N GLN A 121 13.76 11.88 1.49
CA GLN A 121 12.93 10.96 2.27
C GLN A 121 11.85 10.24 1.42
N GLY A 122 11.68 8.95 1.70
CA GLY A 122 10.61 8.12 1.12
C GLY A 122 10.95 7.51 -0.23
N MET A 123 12.16 7.73 -0.75
CA MET A 123 12.64 7.10 -1.98
C MET A 123 13.09 5.67 -1.71
N ALA A 124 12.57 4.75 -2.48
CA ALA A 124 12.99 3.35 -2.52
C ALA A 124 13.71 3.05 -3.83
N ALA A 125 14.80 2.30 -3.75
CA ALA A 125 15.55 1.80 -4.89
C ALA A 125 15.84 0.30 -4.74
N THR A 126 15.85 -0.40 -5.86
CA THR A 126 16.15 -1.84 -5.90
C THR A 126 16.85 -2.22 -7.20
N LEU A 127 17.74 -3.18 -7.10
CA LEU A 127 18.25 -3.96 -8.23
C LEU A 127 17.71 -5.39 -8.11
N PHE A 128 17.15 -5.90 -9.20
CA PHE A 128 16.69 -7.27 -9.33
C PHE A 128 17.62 -8.05 -10.26
N ALA A 129 17.90 -9.30 -9.94
CA ALA A 129 18.50 -10.26 -10.84
C ALA A 129 17.41 -11.19 -11.41
N LYS A 130 17.46 -11.48 -12.71
CA LYS A 130 16.52 -12.38 -13.37
C LYS A 130 16.93 -13.84 -13.16
N ASP A 131 16.01 -14.67 -12.72
CA ASP A 131 16.17 -16.12 -12.53
C ASP A 131 14.97 -16.84 -13.16
N GLY A 132 15.16 -17.37 -14.36
CA GLY A 132 14.04 -17.88 -15.15
C GLY A 132 13.02 -16.78 -15.44
N ASP A 133 11.79 -16.98 -14.97
CA ASP A 133 10.70 -15.99 -15.10
C ASP A 133 10.58 -15.06 -13.89
N GLU A 134 11.35 -15.28 -12.84
CA GLU A 134 11.36 -14.45 -11.64
C GLU A 134 12.42 -13.35 -11.71
N TYR A 135 12.17 -12.26 -11.01
CA TYR A 135 13.14 -11.20 -10.74
C TYR A 135 13.34 -11.09 -9.24
N ILE A 136 14.51 -11.54 -8.76
CA ILE A 136 14.84 -11.62 -7.34
C ILE A 136 15.48 -10.31 -6.89
N ARG A 137 14.99 -9.72 -5.80
CA ARG A 137 15.52 -8.49 -5.22
C ARG A 137 16.87 -8.74 -4.56
N VAL A 138 17.96 -8.34 -5.21
CA VAL A 138 19.34 -8.62 -4.78
C VAL A 138 20.01 -7.47 -4.03
N ALA A 139 19.59 -6.22 -4.29
CA ALA A 139 19.98 -5.04 -3.54
C ALA A 139 18.79 -4.10 -3.39
N THR A 140 18.51 -3.61 -2.19
CA THR A 140 17.35 -2.75 -1.92
C THR A 140 17.47 -1.97 -0.63
N ASN A 141 16.84 -0.81 -0.56
CA ASN A 141 16.53 -0.11 0.69
C ASN A 141 15.05 -0.25 1.10
N VAL A 142 14.22 -0.96 0.32
CA VAL A 142 12.83 -1.26 0.71
C VAL A 142 12.83 -2.09 2.00
N PRO A 143 12.18 -1.65 3.08
CA PRO A 143 12.08 -2.46 4.29
C PRO A 143 11.09 -3.61 4.12
N LYS A 144 11.27 -4.67 4.90
CA LYS A 144 10.22 -5.67 5.09
C LYS A 144 9.02 -5.04 5.80
N PRO A 145 7.79 -5.54 5.57
CA PRO A 145 6.59 -4.98 6.21
C PRO A 145 6.62 -5.05 7.74
N ASP A 146 7.29 -6.04 8.31
CA ASP A 146 7.47 -6.23 9.76
C ASP A 146 8.60 -5.39 10.36
N GLY A 147 9.32 -4.62 9.55
CA GLY A 147 10.45 -3.82 9.98
C GLY A 147 11.73 -4.60 10.30
N SER A 148 11.77 -5.93 10.09
CA SER A 148 12.91 -6.81 10.45
C SER A 148 14.14 -6.65 9.55
N GLY A 149 14.17 -5.65 8.69
CA GLY A 149 15.29 -5.38 7.78
C GLY A 149 14.87 -5.13 6.34
N ARG A 150 15.80 -5.32 5.41
CA ARG A 150 15.58 -5.09 3.98
C ARG A 150 14.89 -6.28 3.33
N ALA A 151 14.05 -6.01 2.36
CA ALA A 151 13.23 -7.01 1.66
C ALA A 151 14.01 -7.79 0.58
N ILE A 152 15.29 -8.10 0.82
CA ILE A 152 16.12 -8.91 -0.10
C ILE A 152 15.58 -10.33 -0.22
N GLY A 153 15.77 -10.95 -1.38
CA GLY A 153 15.30 -12.30 -1.70
C GLY A 153 13.81 -12.36 -2.08
N THR A 154 13.04 -11.27 -1.93
CA THR A 154 11.66 -11.22 -2.43
C THR A 154 11.64 -11.03 -3.95
N VAL A 155 10.54 -11.43 -4.58
CA VAL A 155 10.40 -11.35 -6.05
C VAL A 155 9.60 -10.14 -6.49
N LEU A 156 9.85 -9.69 -7.72
CA LEU A 156 9.02 -8.74 -8.41
C LEU A 156 7.70 -9.39 -8.77
N SER A 157 6.61 -8.87 -8.29
CA SER A 157 5.30 -9.51 -8.38
C SER A 157 4.15 -8.54 -8.67
N ASP A 158 4.46 -7.30 -8.92
CA ASP A 158 3.49 -6.23 -9.19
C ASP A 158 3.19 -6.09 -10.70
N PRO A 159 2.35 -5.14 -11.13
CA PRO A 159 2.00 -4.94 -12.55
C PRO A 159 3.20 -4.74 -13.48
N ALA A 160 4.38 -4.41 -12.96
CA ALA A 160 5.59 -4.19 -13.76
C ALA A 160 6.19 -5.47 -14.30
N HIS A 161 5.93 -6.64 -13.68
CA HIS A 161 6.54 -7.91 -14.07
C HIS A 161 6.38 -8.22 -15.57
N GLU A 162 5.15 -8.15 -16.08
CA GLU A 162 4.88 -8.41 -17.51
C GLU A 162 5.59 -7.41 -18.43
N SER A 163 5.62 -6.13 -18.04
CA SER A 163 6.31 -5.10 -18.83
C SER A 163 7.81 -5.36 -18.90
N ILE A 164 8.43 -5.68 -17.78
CA ILE A 164 9.88 -5.96 -17.71
C ILE A 164 10.20 -7.24 -18.46
N GLN A 165 9.39 -8.29 -18.36
CA GLN A 165 9.53 -9.54 -19.10
C GLN A 165 9.50 -9.28 -20.63
N ALA A 166 8.63 -8.37 -21.07
CA ALA A 166 8.54 -7.92 -22.47
C ALA A 166 9.65 -6.93 -22.88
N GLY A 167 10.60 -6.62 -22.00
CA GLY A 167 11.70 -5.68 -22.26
C GLY A 167 11.33 -4.21 -22.29
N LYS A 168 10.15 -3.87 -21.72
CA LYS A 168 9.59 -2.52 -21.68
C LYS A 168 9.71 -1.94 -20.26
N ALA A 169 9.83 -0.62 -20.17
CA ALA A 169 9.72 0.09 -18.92
C ALA A 169 8.26 0.10 -18.40
N TYR A 170 8.10 0.14 -17.09
CA TYR A 170 6.83 0.40 -16.43
C TYR A 170 6.96 1.64 -15.53
N TYR A 171 6.04 2.58 -15.68
CA TYR A 171 5.91 3.74 -14.80
C TYR A 171 4.45 3.85 -14.37
N GLY A 172 4.21 3.85 -13.06
CA GLY A 172 2.84 3.88 -12.54
C GLY A 172 2.75 3.55 -11.07
N LYS A 173 1.52 3.41 -10.60
CA LYS A 173 1.25 2.98 -9.22
C LYS A 173 1.36 1.47 -9.11
N ALA A 174 2.06 1.00 -8.08
CA ALA A 174 2.18 -0.42 -7.76
C ALA A 174 2.27 -0.62 -6.24
N PRO A 175 1.68 -1.69 -5.69
CA PRO A 175 1.89 -2.06 -4.31
C PRO A 175 3.25 -2.74 -4.14
N ILE A 176 4.11 -2.18 -3.31
CA ILE A 176 5.40 -2.78 -2.95
C ILE A 176 5.28 -3.38 -1.56
N LEU A 177 5.22 -4.69 -1.48
CA LEU A 177 5.02 -5.41 -0.22
C LEU A 177 3.83 -4.87 0.59
N GLY A 178 2.70 -4.59 -0.09
CA GLY A 178 1.48 -4.06 0.51
C GLY A 178 1.45 -2.55 0.73
N THR A 179 2.54 -1.83 0.47
CA THR A 179 2.57 -0.36 0.51
C THR A 179 2.32 0.21 -0.88
N PRO A 180 1.41 1.17 -1.06
CA PRO A 180 1.23 1.84 -2.34
C PRO A 180 2.42 2.76 -2.65
N TYR A 181 2.95 2.63 -3.86
CA TYR A 181 4.04 3.47 -4.40
C TYR A 181 3.66 4.07 -5.74
N VAL A 182 4.25 5.21 -6.07
CA VAL A 182 4.46 5.63 -7.45
C VAL A 182 5.82 5.13 -7.87
N THR A 183 5.90 4.34 -8.93
CA THR A 183 7.06 3.52 -9.26
C THR A 183 7.55 3.72 -10.67
N GLY A 184 8.83 3.43 -10.88
CA GLY A 184 9.44 3.20 -12.18
C GLY A 184 10.24 1.91 -12.15
N TYR A 185 10.09 1.12 -13.20
CA TYR A 185 10.89 -0.08 -13.45
C TYR A 185 11.46 -0.02 -14.86
N GLU A 186 12.72 -0.40 -15.00
CA GLU A 186 13.36 -0.55 -16.31
C GLU A 186 14.18 -1.84 -16.37
N PRO A 187 14.23 -2.55 -17.53
CA PRO A 187 15.03 -3.75 -17.64
C PRO A 187 16.53 -3.45 -17.57
N ILE A 188 17.29 -4.30 -16.89
CA ILE A 188 18.73 -4.38 -16.99
C ILE A 188 19.07 -5.34 -18.11
N LYS A 189 19.83 -4.88 -19.11
CA LYS A 189 20.26 -5.69 -20.26
C LYS A 189 21.78 -5.83 -20.27
N ASP A 190 22.27 -7.02 -20.55
CA ASP A 190 23.69 -7.27 -20.75
C ASP A 190 24.18 -6.76 -22.12
N ALA A 191 25.46 -7.00 -22.41
CA ALA A 191 26.08 -6.58 -23.66
C ALA A 191 25.48 -7.25 -24.92
N SER A 192 24.79 -8.40 -24.77
CA SER A 192 24.07 -9.06 -25.84
C SER A 192 22.67 -8.51 -26.07
N GLY A 193 22.18 -7.66 -25.17
CA GLY A 193 20.81 -7.14 -25.15
C GLY A 193 19.84 -8.05 -24.42
N ALA A 194 20.29 -9.16 -23.83
CA ALA A 194 19.45 -10.04 -23.03
C ALA A 194 19.06 -9.38 -21.71
N ILE A 195 17.81 -9.57 -21.28
CA ILE A 195 17.32 -9.05 -19.99
C ILE A 195 17.86 -9.95 -18.88
N ILE A 196 18.70 -9.40 -18.01
CA ILE A 196 19.34 -10.09 -16.89
C ILE A 196 18.86 -9.61 -15.52
N GLY A 197 18.01 -8.59 -15.49
CA GLY A 197 17.47 -8.01 -14.25
C GLY A 197 16.55 -6.84 -14.49
N ALA A 198 16.26 -6.11 -13.43
CA ALA A 198 15.48 -4.87 -13.48
C ALA A 198 15.96 -3.84 -12.46
N TYR A 199 15.92 -2.58 -12.83
CA TYR A 199 15.96 -1.43 -11.94
C TYR A 199 14.58 -1.16 -11.40
N PHE A 200 14.52 -0.69 -10.16
CA PHE A 200 13.31 -0.14 -9.55
C PHE A 200 13.67 1.12 -8.77
N VAL A 201 12.80 2.10 -8.90
CA VAL A 201 12.73 3.26 -8.02
C VAL A 201 11.27 3.56 -7.70
N GLY A 202 11.00 4.13 -6.53
CA GLY A 202 9.63 4.49 -6.17
C GLY A 202 9.54 5.35 -4.93
N TYR A 203 8.39 6.01 -4.80
CA TYR A 203 8.05 6.83 -3.65
C TYR A 203 6.81 6.27 -2.99
N SER A 204 6.93 5.97 -1.71
CA SER A 204 5.77 5.52 -0.93
C SER A 204 4.70 6.59 -0.93
N GLN A 205 3.48 6.18 -1.24
CA GLN A 205 2.27 6.96 -1.05
C GLN A 205 1.60 6.63 0.29
N ASP A 206 2.34 5.96 1.16
CA ASP A 206 1.83 5.52 2.44
C ASP A 206 1.77 6.69 3.42
N ASP A 207 0.63 7.30 3.50
CA ASP A 207 0.25 8.23 4.55
C ASP A 207 -0.25 7.53 5.84
N LEU A 208 -0.20 6.19 5.87
CA LEU A 208 -0.64 5.41 7.03
C LEU A 208 0.14 5.79 8.29
N LYS A 209 1.46 5.94 8.19
CA LYS A 209 2.27 6.43 9.31
C LYS A 209 1.80 7.82 9.76
N ALA A 210 1.60 8.73 8.81
CA ALA A 210 1.10 10.07 9.11
C ALA A 210 -0.31 10.04 9.69
N LYS A 211 -1.19 9.16 9.19
CA LYS A 211 -2.54 8.94 9.75
C LYS A 211 -2.50 8.41 11.16
N VAL A 212 -1.64 7.43 11.45
CA VAL A 212 -1.45 6.88 12.81
C VAL A 212 -0.94 7.95 13.75
N GLU A 213 0.13 8.67 13.37
CA GLU A 213 0.67 9.76 14.19
C GLU A 213 -0.37 10.88 14.41
N GLY A 214 -1.12 11.25 13.37
CA GLY A 214 -2.21 12.21 13.47
C GLY A 214 -3.33 11.77 14.43
N ARG A 215 -3.72 10.48 14.38
CA ARG A 215 -4.72 9.93 15.31
C ARG A 215 -4.21 9.90 16.75
N LEU A 216 -2.96 9.49 16.97
CA LEU A 216 -2.34 9.47 18.28
C LEU A 216 -2.20 10.90 18.86
N ALA A 217 -1.74 11.86 18.05
CA ALA A 217 -1.64 13.26 18.46
C ALA A 217 -3.01 13.86 18.78
N TYR A 218 -4.03 13.58 17.97
CA TYR A 218 -5.40 13.99 18.20
C TYR A 218 -5.95 13.41 19.51
N ALA A 219 -5.78 12.09 19.72
CA ALA A 219 -6.22 11.42 20.94
C ALA A 219 -5.50 11.98 22.19
N LYS A 220 -4.18 12.20 22.10
CA LYS A 220 -3.40 12.82 23.18
C LYS A 220 -3.95 14.19 23.57
N THR A 221 -4.25 15.02 22.58
CA THR A 221 -4.81 16.37 22.79
C THR A 221 -6.21 16.29 23.39
N LEU A 222 -7.07 15.41 22.88
CA LEU A 222 -8.45 15.27 23.33
C LEU A 222 -8.54 14.75 24.77
N LEU A 223 -7.66 13.83 25.12
CA LEU A 223 -7.54 13.32 26.49
C LEU A 223 -6.92 14.34 27.44
N GLY A 224 -6.16 15.30 26.92
CA GLY A 224 -5.44 16.28 27.75
C GLY A 224 -4.32 15.62 28.55
N ILE A 225 -3.54 14.73 27.92
CA ILE A 225 -2.44 14.00 28.55
C ILE A 225 -1.39 14.98 29.07
N THR A 226 -1.13 14.93 30.36
CA THR A 226 -0.11 15.72 31.07
C THR A 226 1.16 14.89 31.30
N ASP A 227 2.14 15.49 32.01
CA ASP A 227 3.40 14.83 32.34
C ASP A 227 3.18 13.62 33.27
N ASP A 228 2.15 13.64 34.11
CA ASP A 228 1.84 12.55 35.05
C ASP A 228 1.40 11.26 34.30
N GLU A 229 0.69 11.39 33.20
CA GLU A 229 0.26 10.26 32.37
C GLU A 229 1.24 9.93 31.21
N ALA A 230 2.30 10.74 31.02
CA ALA A 230 3.17 10.66 29.85
C ALA A 230 3.78 9.27 29.65
N ALA A 231 4.18 8.56 30.70
CA ALA A 231 4.75 7.22 30.62
C ALA A 231 3.74 6.18 30.14
N ALA A 232 2.51 6.21 30.70
CA ALA A 232 1.43 5.32 30.29
C ALA A 232 0.97 5.60 28.86
N TRP A 233 0.88 6.89 28.48
CA TRP A 233 0.60 7.31 27.13
C TRP A 233 1.65 6.80 26.14
N LYS A 234 2.95 6.96 26.46
CA LYS A 234 4.02 6.46 25.60
C LYS A 234 3.96 4.95 25.37
N ALA A 235 3.68 4.18 26.41
CA ALA A 235 3.50 2.72 26.27
C ALA A 235 2.34 2.38 25.31
N TYR A 236 1.22 3.10 25.41
CA TYR A 236 0.08 2.94 24.50
C TYR A 236 0.44 3.30 23.06
N GLU A 237 1.16 4.42 22.83
CA GLU A 237 1.64 4.82 21.51
C GLU A 237 2.56 3.76 20.88
N ASP A 238 3.55 3.25 21.64
CA ASP A 238 4.52 2.29 21.16
C ASP A 238 3.85 0.98 20.72
N VAL A 239 2.91 0.48 21.52
CA VAL A 239 2.13 -0.73 21.17
C VAL A 239 1.22 -0.47 19.96
N SER A 240 0.59 0.70 19.89
CA SER A 240 -0.26 1.07 18.76
C SER A 240 0.53 1.09 17.43
N ARG A 241 1.74 1.65 17.44
CA ARG A 241 2.64 1.66 16.27
C ARG A 241 3.07 0.25 15.88
N ALA A 242 3.44 -0.59 16.87
CA ALA A 242 3.83 -1.98 16.62
C ALA A 242 2.70 -2.80 16.02
N ASN A 243 1.47 -2.63 16.51
CA ASN A 243 0.28 -3.31 15.99
C ASN A 243 0.01 -2.95 14.53
N VAL A 244 0.15 -1.69 14.13
CA VAL A 244 0.00 -1.27 12.72
C VAL A 244 1.00 -2.00 11.82
N GLN A 245 2.25 -2.14 12.24
CA GLN A 245 3.27 -2.86 11.45
C GLN A 245 2.93 -4.36 11.33
N SER A 246 2.52 -5.00 12.44
CA SER A 246 2.15 -6.42 12.45
C SER A 246 0.93 -6.71 11.56
N LEU A 247 -0.12 -5.89 11.67
CA LEU A 247 -1.34 -6.02 10.85
C LEU A 247 -1.05 -5.80 9.36
N ARG A 248 -0.16 -4.86 9.03
CA ARG A 248 0.27 -4.62 7.66
C ARG A 248 1.03 -5.80 7.07
N ALA A 249 1.93 -6.42 7.84
CA ALA A 249 2.64 -7.61 7.40
C ALA A 249 1.67 -8.78 7.11
N ALA A 250 0.67 -8.97 7.98
CA ALA A 250 -0.35 -9.99 7.78
C ALA A 250 -1.25 -9.69 6.56
N GLN A 251 -1.61 -8.42 6.33
CA GLN A 251 -2.37 -8.00 5.15
C GLN A 251 -1.58 -8.23 3.86
N TRP A 252 -0.28 -7.93 3.85
CA TRP A 252 0.57 -8.23 2.71
C TRP A 252 0.62 -9.73 2.42
N ALA A 253 0.80 -10.57 3.45
CA ALA A 253 0.80 -12.02 3.28
C ALA A 253 -0.51 -12.54 2.68
N MET A 254 -1.67 -11.96 3.06
CA MET A 254 -2.96 -12.27 2.45
C MET A 254 -2.97 -11.91 0.96
N THR A 255 -2.59 -10.69 0.61
CA THR A 255 -2.60 -10.22 -0.78
C THR A 255 -1.65 -11.07 -1.65
N ASP A 256 -0.49 -11.44 -1.13
CA ASP A 256 0.47 -12.29 -1.83
C ASP A 256 -0.07 -13.70 -2.05
N ALA A 257 -0.69 -14.28 -1.03
CA ALA A 257 -1.33 -15.60 -1.12
C ALA A 257 -2.55 -15.62 -2.05
N GLU A 258 -3.33 -14.55 -2.10
CA GLU A 258 -4.46 -14.42 -3.04
C GLU A 258 -3.99 -14.44 -4.49
N ARG A 259 -2.85 -13.84 -4.76
CA ARG A 259 -2.31 -13.64 -6.10
C ARG A 259 -1.50 -14.85 -6.61
N LEU A 260 -0.64 -15.42 -5.77
CA LEU A 260 0.34 -16.45 -6.16
C LEU A 260 0.11 -17.78 -5.45
N GLY A 261 -0.66 -17.79 -4.35
CA GLY A 261 -0.79 -18.92 -3.47
C GLY A 261 -1.81 -19.97 -3.94
N SER A 262 -1.57 -21.20 -3.50
CA SER A 262 -2.56 -22.29 -3.55
C SER A 262 -3.77 -21.98 -2.64
N PRO A 263 -4.88 -22.73 -2.74
CA PRO A 263 -5.97 -22.62 -1.77
C PRO A 263 -5.54 -22.82 -0.32
N ILE A 264 -4.52 -23.66 -0.08
CA ILE A 264 -3.96 -23.91 1.25
C ILE A 264 -3.20 -22.68 1.75
N ASP A 265 -2.39 -22.05 0.88
CA ASP A 265 -1.65 -20.83 1.23
C ASP A 265 -2.59 -19.69 1.59
N ARG A 266 -3.69 -19.54 0.85
CA ARG A 266 -4.75 -18.56 1.15
C ARG A 266 -5.41 -18.80 2.51
N MET A 267 -5.71 -20.06 2.86
CA MET A 267 -6.24 -20.42 4.18
C MET A 267 -5.23 -20.08 5.29
N HIS A 268 -3.94 -20.38 5.10
CA HIS A 268 -2.89 -20.04 6.06
C HIS A 268 -2.77 -18.52 6.23
N ALA A 269 -2.80 -17.76 5.14
CA ALA A 269 -2.72 -16.30 5.21
C ALA A 269 -3.94 -15.68 5.90
N GLN A 270 -5.15 -16.18 5.65
CA GLN A 270 -6.37 -15.76 6.36
C GLN A 270 -6.29 -16.06 7.85
N THR A 271 -5.86 -17.26 8.23
CA THR A 271 -5.65 -17.64 9.63
C THR A 271 -4.59 -16.76 10.29
N GLY A 272 -3.48 -16.50 9.58
CA GLY A 272 -2.43 -15.59 10.03
C GLY A 272 -2.93 -14.17 10.28
N MET A 273 -3.80 -13.65 9.42
CA MET A 273 -4.43 -12.33 9.61
C MET A 273 -5.34 -12.29 10.84
N MET A 274 -6.14 -13.34 11.06
CA MET A 274 -6.97 -13.44 12.27
C MET A 274 -6.11 -13.50 13.53
N GLN A 275 -5.02 -14.28 13.49
CA GLN A 275 -4.06 -14.37 14.59
C GLN A 275 -3.40 -13.02 14.86
N ALA A 276 -2.93 -12.31 13.83
CA ALA A 276 -2.32 -11.00 13.96
C ALA A 276 -3.29 -9.97 14.59
N ARG A 277 -4.57 -10.00 14.23
CA ARG A 277 -5.61 -9.17 14.88
C ARG A 277 -5.79 -9.50 16.35
N LEU A 278 -5.86 -10.78 16.69
CA LEU A 278 -5.99 -11.24 18.07
C LEU A 278 -4.77 -10.82 18.91
N ASP A 279 -3.57 -11.01 18.39
CA ASP A 279 -2.33 -10.64 19.06
C ASP A 279 -2.20 -9.13 19.23
N ALA A 280 -2.59 -8.35 18.24
CA ALA A 280 -2.65 -6.89 18.33
C ALA A 280 -3.60 -6.41 19.43
N MET A 281 -4.78 -7.03 19.56
CA MET A 281 -5.72 -6.72 20.64
C MET A 281 -5.16 -7.10 22.02
N LYS A 282 -4.58 -8.30 22.15
CA LYS A 282 -3.95 -8.76 23.38
C LYS A 282 -2.78 -7.89 23.82
N ALA A 283 -1.97 -7.42 22.86
CA ALA A 283 -0.86 -6.50 23.14
C ALA A 283 -1.35 -5.12 23.60
N LEU A 284 -2.43 -4.62 22.98
CA LEU A 284 -2.97 -3.29 23.29
C LEU A 284 -3.70 -3.25 24.63
N GLN A 285 -4.33 -4.33 25.04
CA GLN A 285 -5.15 -4.38 26.26
C GLN A 285 -4.41 -3.90 27.52
N PRO A 286 -3.22 -4.45 27.90
CA PRO A 286 -2.54 -4.01 29.13
C PRO A 286 -2.08 -2.55 29.07
N ALA A 287 -1.66 -2.06 27.88
CA ALA A 287 -1.28 -0.66 27.71
C ALA A 287 -2.49 0.27 27.85
N THR A 288 -3.64 -0.13 27.31
CA THR A 288 -4.91 0.60 27.45
C THR A 288 -5.37 0.64 28.91
N GLU A 289 -5.30 -0.49 29.63
CA GLU A 289 -5.65 -0.58 31.05
C GLU A 289 -4.74 0.29 31.93
N ALA A 290 -3.42 0.28 31.63
CA ALA A 290 -2.45 1.11 32.35
C ALA A 290 -2.72 2.60 32.12
N LEU A 291 -2.97 2.99 30.87
CA LEU A 291 -3.34 4.37 30.52
C LEU A 291 -4.63 4.77 31.22
N TYR A 292 -5.69 3.97 31.13
CA TYR A 292 -6.99 4.28 31.74
C TYR A 292 -6.90 4.44 33.26
N LYS A 293 -6.06 3.65 33.95
CA LYS A 293 -5.79 3.78 35.39
C LYS A 293 -5.09 5.09 35.73
N ALA A 294 -4.19 5.56 34.88
CA ALA A 294 -3.46 6.81 35.07
C ALA A 294 -4.33 8.06 34.89
N LEU A 295 -5.38 7.97 34.06
CA LEU A 295 -6.27 9.09 33.74
C LEU A 295 -7.11 9.56 34.96
N THR A 296 -7.32 10.85 35.05
CA THR A 296 -8.28 11.47 35.99
C THR A 296 -9.73 11.10 35.62
N PRO A 297 -10.71 11.25 36.53
CA PRO A 297 -12.14 10.96 36.25
C PRO A 297 -12.66 11.70 34.99
N SER A 298 -12.33 12.97 34.83
CA SER A 298 -12.78 13.76 33.67
C SER A 298 -12.09 13.35 32.36
N GLN A 299 -10.85 12.84 32.43
CA GLN A 299 -10.17 12.28 31.27
C GLN A 299 -10.75 10.91 30.89
N ARG A 300 -11.17 10.09 31.86
CA ARG A 300 -11.83 8.80 31.61
C ARG A 300 -13.13 8.95 30.83
N GLU A 301 -13.97 9.93 31.18
CA GLU A 301 -15.20 10.23 30.43
C GLU A 301 -14.89 10.54 28.94
N ARG A 302 -13.82 11.29 28.70
CA ARG A 302 -13.37 11.54 27.32
C ARG A 302 -12.79 10.27 26.67
N ALA A 303 -12.04 9.46 27.42
CA ALA A 303 -11.43 8.23 26.97
C ALA A 303 -12.47 7.20 26.53
N ASP A 304 -13.59 7.08 27.22
CA ASP A 304 -14.68 6.17 26.85
C ASP A 304 -15.19 6.43 25.42
N THR A 305 -15.19 7.68 24.99
CA THR A 305 -15.55 8.04 23.61
C THR A 305 -14.39 7.85 22.63
N VAL A 306 -13.19 8.28 23.01
CA VAL A 306 -11.99 8.30 22.14
C VAL A 306 -11.43 6.89 21.92
N ILE A 307 -11.34 6.08 22.97
CA ILE A 307 -10.80 4.72 22.88
C ILE A 307 -11.75 3.82 22.10
N LEU A 308 -13.07 4.02 22.21
CA LEU A 308 -14.04 3.36 21.33
C LEU A 308 -13.84 3.75 19.86
N LEU A 309 -13.57 5.00 19.54
CA LEU A 309 -13.26 5.47 18.19
C LEU A 309 -11.92 4.92 17.66
N LEU A 310 -10.92 4.78 18.53
CA LEU A 310 -9.62 4.22 18.18
C LEU A 310 -9.64 2.69 18.10
N GLY A 311 -10.41 2.02 18.98
CA GLY A 311 -10.53 0.56 19.07
C GLY A 311 -11.52 -0.04 18.08
N SER A 312 -12.61 0.66 17.73
CA SER A 312 -13.58 0.22 16.73
C SER A 312 -13.03 0.34 15.29
N SER A 313 -12.06 1.22 15.07
CA SER A 313 -11.26 1.27 13.85
C SER A 313 -10.12 0.24 13.85
N GLY A 314 -10.26 -0.89 14.55
CA GLY A 314 -9.47 -2.12 14.33
C GLY A 314 -9.57 -2.65 12.88
N GLY A 315 -10.39 -2.03 12.06
CA GLY A 315 -10.33 -1.97 10.62
C GLY A 315 -9.62 -0.70 10.19
N VAL A 316 -8.30 -0.71 10.09
CA VAL A 316 -7.64 0.14 9.11
C VAL A 316 -8.18 -0.39 7.78
N GLU A 317 -9.18 0.28 7.20
CA GLU A 317 -9.47 0.12 5.78
C GLU A 317 -8.20 0.56 5.06
N PHE A 318 -7.49 -0.44 4.55
CA PHE A 318 -6.29 -0.29 3.73
C PHE A 318 -6.67 0.03 2.29
#